data_caefa6d5badf3ab5361ad2fe011e4f62
#
_entry.id   caefa6d5badf3ab5361ad2fe011e4f62
#
_cell.length_a   1.000
_cell.length_b   1.000
_cell.length_c   1.000
_cell.angle_alpha   90.00
_cell.angle_beta   90.00
_cell.angle_gamma   90.00
#
_symmetry.space_group_name_H-M   'P 1'
#
loop_
_entity.id
_entity.type
_entity.pdbx_description
1 polymer ?
#
loop_
_entity_poly.entity_id
_entity_poly.type
_entity_poly.pdbx_seq_one_letter_code
_entity_poly.pdbx_strand_id
1 'polypeptide(L)'
;MPGFNLNDTINLLSKLTPRRGFNALKVLSSYYISRMAGKPVQWGYPVSISFEPTTSCNLRCPECPSGLRAFTRPTGMLENSFFRKTIDEMHHELLYLIFYFQGEPFLNPSFLEMVKYASGKKIYTATSTNAHYLTDDNARKTVESGLDRLIISIDWLCN
;
A
#
# COMPACT_ATOMS: atom_id res chain seq x y z
N MET A 1 -22.54 4.69 4.06
CA MET A 1 -21.30 5.46 4.25
C MET A 1 -20.37 4.59 5.09
N PRO A 2 -19.11 4.36 4.74
CA PRO A 2 -18.18 3.65 5.63
C PRO A 2 -18.05 4.47 6.91
N GLY A 3 -18.32 3.83 8.05
CA GLY A 3 -18.24 4.49 9.35
C GLY A 3 -16.83 5.02 9.60
N PHE A 4 -16.73 6.24 10.06
CA PHE A 4 -15.47 6.86 10.47
C PHE A 4 -14.86 6.04 11.63
N ASN A 5 -13.77 5.34 11.37
CA ASN A 5 -13.07 4.58 12.39
C ASN A 5 -12.04 5.48 13.09
N LEU A 6 -12.41 5.98 14.26
CA LEU A 6 -11.57 6.89 15.05
C LEU A 6 -10.19 6.30 15.37
N ASN A 7 -10.15 5.00 15.70
CA ASN A 7 -8.89 4.32 16.03
C ASN A 7 -7.93 4.27 14.83
N ASP A 8 -8.45 4.01 13.63
CA ASP A 8 -7.67 3.98 12.40
C ASP A 8 -7.10 5.37 12.07
N THR A 9 -7.92 6.41 12.25
CA THR A 9 -7.49 7.80 12.06
C THR A 9 -6.42 8.22 13.06
N ILE A 10 -6.57 7.86 14.34
CA ILE A 10 -5.57 8.13 15.38
C ILE A 10 -4.26 7.41 15.06
N ASN A 11 -4.34 6.15 14.60
CA ASN A 11 -3.16 5.40 14.20
C ASN A 11 -2.44 6.07 13.02
N LEU A 12 -3.16 6.47 11.97
CA LEU A 12 -2.56 7.22 10.85
C LEU A 12 -1.91 8.53 11.34
N LEU A 13 -2.58 9.30 12.19
CA LEU A 13 -2.05 10.55 12.72
C LEU A 13 -0.80 10.32 13.60
N SER A 14 -0.71 9.20 14.30
CA SER A 14 0.47 8.84 15.10
C SER A 14 1.75 8.63 14.26
N LYS A 15 1.59 8.34 12.97
CA LYS A 15 2.70 8.21 12.01
C LYS A 15 3.14 9.56 11.43
N LEU A 16 2.39 10.64 11.69
CA LEU A 16 2.70 11.95 11.15
C LEU A 16 3.87 12.59 11.93
N THR A 17 4.96 12.86 11.21
CA THR A 17 6.10 13.60 11.73
C THR A 17 6.10 15.03 11.20
N PRO A 18 6.78 15.99 11.83
CA PRO A 18 6.89 17.36 11.30
C PRO A 18 7.37 17.40 9.85
N ARG A 19 8.34 16.53 9.50
CA ARG A 19 8.89 16.43 8.13
C ARG A 19 7.84 15.93 7.13
N ARG A 20 7.07 14.90 7.49
CA ARG A 20 5.95 14.37 6.66
C ARG A 20 4.84 15.41 6.49
N GLY A 21 4.49 16.11 7.58
CA GLY A 21 3.51 17.19 7.54
C GLY A 21 3.95 18.34 6.62
N PHE A 22 5.21 18.76 6.72
CA PHE A 22 5.75 19.80 5.86
C PHE A 22 5.82 19.37 4.40
N ASN A 23 6.18 18.10 4.13
CA ASN A 23 6.14 17.54 2.79
C ASN A 23 4.71 17.54 2.21
N ALA A 24 3.72 17.10 2.99
CA ALA A 24 2.31 17.13 2.57
C ALA A 24 1.84 18.56 2.24
N LEU A 25 2.26 19.53 3.02
CA LEU A 25 1.96 20.95 2.79
C LEU A 25 2.58 21.45 1.46
N LYS A 26 3.83 21.08 1.17
CA LYS A 26 4.48 21.38 -0.11
C LYS A 26 3.72 20.79 -1.29
N VAL A 27 3.32 19.50 -1.20
CA VAL A 27 2.54 18.83 -2.26
C VAL A 27 1.22 19.53 -2.49
N LEU A 28 0.48 19.85 -1.41
CA LEU A 28 -0.81 20.52 -1.49
C LEU A 28 -0.68 21.92 -2.08
N SER A 29 0.32 22.70 -1.62
CA SER A 29 0.57 24.06 -2.13
C SER A 29 0.96 24.05 -3.61
N SER A 30 1.85 23.14 -4.03
CA SER A 30 2.24 23.00 -5.42
C SER A 30 1.09 22.59 -6.33
N TYR A 31 0.16 21.76 -5.82
CA TYR A 31 -1.06 21.40 -6.53
C TYR A 31 -1.94 22.64 -6.84
N TYR A 32 -2.21 23.48 -5.83
CA TYR A 32 -3.02 24.69 -6.03
C TYR A 32 -2.33 25.69 -6.93
N ILE A 33 -1.02 25.87 -6.79
CA ILE A 33 -0.24 26.75 -7.67
C ILE A 33 -0.26 26.24 -9.11
N SER A 34 -0.09 24.92 -9.33
CA SER A 34 -0.20 24.32 -10.66
C SER A 34 -1.56 24.60 -11.30
N ARG A 35 -2.64 24.49 -10.53
CA ARG A 35 -3.99 24.79 -11.01
C ARG A 35 -4.17 26.27 -11.40
N MET A 36 -3.62 27.18 -10.60
CA MET A 36 -3.71 28.64 -10.86
C MET A 36 -2.82 29.07 -12.03
N ALA A 37 -1.63 28.51 -12.13
CA ALA A 37 -0.65 28.88 -13.15
C ALA A 37 -0.86 28.18 -14.50
N GLY A 38 -1.72 27.13 -14.57
CA GLY A 38 -1.89 26.31 -15.78
C GLY A 38 -0.62 25.54 -16.18
N LYS A 39 0.33 25.37 -15.26
CA LYS A 39 1.63 24.72 -15.51
C LYS A 39 1.94 23.74 -14.36
N PRO A 40 2.59 22.60 -14.62
CA PRO A 40 2.98 21.66 -13.58
C PRO A 40 4.06 22.27 -12.68
N VAL A 41 3.77 22.31 -11.37
CA VAL A 41 4.71 22.71 -10.32
C VAL A 41 4.73 21.58 -9.29
N GLN A 42 5.91 21.12 -8.89
CA GLN A 42 6.07 20.06 -7.91
C GLN A 42 7.16 20.43 -6.91
N TRP A 43 6.80 20.53 -5.62
CA TRP A 43 7.72 20.93 -4.55
C TRP A 43 8.02 19.84 -3.53
N GLY A 44 7.19 18.82 -3.47
CA GLY A 44 7.30 17.76 -2.49
C GLY A 44 7.47 16.38 -3.11
N TYR A 45 7.76 15.40 -2.25
CA TYR A 45 7.78 13.99 -2.58
C TYR A 45 6.38 13.38 -2.42
N PRO A 46 6.09 12.20 -3.01
CA PRO A 46 4.85 11.51 -2.78
C PRO A 46 4.58 11.29 -1.29
N VAL A 47 3.36 11.60 -0.85
CA VAL A 47 2.90 11.36 0.53
C VAL A 47 2.46 9.92 0.71
N SER A 48 2.00 9.30 -0.38
CA SER A 48 1.58 7.90 -0.46
C SER A 48 2.12 7.26 -1.72
N ILE A 49 2.52 6.00 -1.62
CA ILE A 49 2.88 5.15 -2.76
C ILE A 49 2.19 3.79 -2.65
N SER A 50 2.01 3.13 -3.79
CA SER A 50 1.50 1.78 -3.87
C SER A 50 2.54 0.85 -4.46
N PHE A 51 2.71 -0.31 -3.85
CA PHE A 51 3.44 -1.44 -4.40
C PHE A 51 2.49 -2.60 -4.65
N GLU A 52 2.65 -3.28 -5.75
CA GLU A 52 2.04 -4.57 -6.00
C GLU A 52 3.05 -5.66 -5.56
N PRO A 53 2.79 -6.39 -4.46
CA PRO A 53 3.70 -7.46 -4.05
C PRO A 53 3.87 -8.53 -5.12
N THR A 54 2.81 -8.77 -5.91
CA THR A 54 2.82 -9.63 -7.08
C THR A 54 1.67 -9.26 -8.01
N THR A 55 1.82 -9.55 -9.29
CA THR A 55 0.73 -9.46 -10.27
C THR A 55 -0.11 -10.72 -10.35
N SER A 56 0.33 -11.82 -9.71
CA SER A 56 -0.38 -13.11 -9.71
C SER A 56 -1.51 -13.11 -8.69
N CYS A 57 -2.60 -13.81 -9.03
CA CYS A 57 -3.72 -14.08 -8.13
C CYS A 57 -4.17 -15.54 -8.28
N ASN A 58 -4.63 -16.14 -7.19
CA ASN A 58 -5.20 -17.49 -7.19
C ASN A 58 -6.67 -17.50 -7.64
N LEU A 59 -7.36 -16.35 -7.64
CA LEU A 59 -8.73 -16.23 -8.13
C LEU A 59 -8.79 -15.89 -9.62
N ARG A 60 -9.98 -16.11 -10.21
CA ARG A 60 -10.30 -15.80 -11.61
C ARG A 60 -11.52 -14.88 -11.72
N CYS A 61 -11.51 -13.81 -10.98
CA CYS A 61 -12.59 -12.82 -10.98
C CYS A 61 -12.79 -12.24 -12.39
N PRO A 62 -14.04 -12.21 -12.92
CA PRO A 62 -14.31 -11.86 -14.31
C PRO A 62 -14.04 -10.38 -14.66
N GLU A 63 -14.03 -9.50 -13.66
CA GLU A 63 -13.80 -8.05 -13.85
C GLU A 63 -12.36 -7.62 -13.49
N CYS A 64 -11.50 -8.57 -13.10
CA CYS A 64 -10.16 -8.25 -12.62
C CYS A 64 -9.08 -8.64 -13.65
N PRO A 65 -8.18 -7.75 -14.07
CA PRO A 65 -7.09 -8.07 -14.99
C PRO A 65 -6.20 -9.21 -14.51
N SER A 66 -5.97 -9.35 -13.21
CA SER A 66 -5.23 -10.49 -12.62
C SER A 66 -6.00 -11.81 -12.78
N GLY A 67 -7.31 -11.78 -12.53
CA GLY A 67 -8.18 -12.96 -12.69
C GLY A 67 -8.31 -13.38 -14.13
N LEU A 68 -8.48 -12.45 -15.04
CA LEU A 68 -8.55 -12.68 -16.50
C LEU A 68 -7.19 -13.02 -17.13
N ARG A 69 -6.08 -12.81 -16.40
CA ARG A 69 -4.71 -12.92 -16.92
C ARG A 69 -4.48 -12.03 -18.16
N ALA A 70 -5.14 -10.89 -18.19
CA ALA A 70 -5.19 -9.96 -19.33
C ALA A 70 -4.23 -8.77 -19.17
N PHE A 71 -3.07 -8.99 -18.56
CA PHE A 71 -2.06 -7.95 -18.45
C PHE A 71 -1.37 -7.67 -19.79
N THR A 72 -1.23 -6.39 -20.12
CA THR A 72 -0.43 -5.90 -21.24
C THR A 72 1.00 -5.54 -20.83
N ARG A 73 1.33 -5.68 -19.55
CA ARG A 73 2.64 -5.42 -18.94
C ARG A 73 3.28 -6.72 -18.43
N PRO A 74 4.60 -6.76 -18.23
CA PRO A 74 5.26 -7.90 -17.60
C PRO A 74 4.65 -8.24 -16.24
N THR A 75 4.53 -9.54 -15.97
CA THR A 75 4.06 -10.05 -14.67
C THR A 75 5.25 -10.52 -13.86
N GLY A 76 5.12 -10.45 -12.52
CA GLY A 76 6.21 -10.85 -11.64
C GLY A 76 5.89 -10.62 -10.17
N MET A 77 6.94 -10.72 -9.36
CA MET A 77 6.93 -10.45 -7.94
C MET A 77 7.84 -9.27 -7.62
N LEU A 78 7.43 -8.46 -6.67
CA LEU A 78 8.24 -7.38 -6.12
C LEU A 78 9.44 -7.97 -5.37
N GLU A 79 10.63 -7.54 -5.74
CA GLU A 79 11.87 -7.94 -5.05
C GLU A 79 12.05 -7.14 -3.75
N ASN A 80 12.38 -7.85 -2.67
CA ASN A 80 12.57 -7.24 -1.35
C ASN A 80 13.71 -6.21 -1.32
N SER A 81 14.77 -6.44 -2.11
CA SER A 81 15.90 -5.52 -2.25
C SER A 81 15.49 -4.17 -2.84
N PHE A 82 14.73 -4.19 -3.93
CA PHE A 82 14.20 -2.99 -4.56
C PHE A 82 13.23 -2.25 -3.63
N PHE A 83 12.32 -3.00 -2.97
CA PHE A 83 11.39 -2.44 -2.01
C PHE A 83 12.12 -1.69 -0.87
N ARG A 84 13.07 -2.36 -0.21
CA ARG A 84 13.83 -1.77 0.90
C ARG A 84 14.57 -0.51 0.48
N LYS A 85 15.25 -0.55 -0.67
CA LYS A 85 15.97 0.61 -1.20
C LYS A 85 15.01 1.79 -1.39
N THR A 86 13.86 1.58 -2.01
CA THR A 86 12.87 2.64 -2.22
C THR A 86 12.32 3.20 -0.90
N ILE A 87 12.03 2.33 0.07
CA ILE A 87 11.58 2.77 1.39
C ILE A 87 12.68 3.57 2.12
N ASP A 88 13.94 3.16 2.05
CA ASP A 88 15.04 3.88 2.69
C ASP A 88 15.23 5.27 2.10
N GLU A 89 15.03 5.43 0.80
CA GLU A 89 15.11 6.73 0.13
C GLU A 89 13.94 7.67 0.50
N MET A 90 12.75 7.12 0.78
CA MET A 90 11.51 7.92 0.87
C MET A 90 10.86 7.97 2.27
N HIS A 91 11.28 7.14 3.22
CA HIS A 91 10.55 6.95 4.49
C HIS A 91 10.37 8.22 5.33
N HIS A 92 11.22 9.23 5.14
CA HIS A 92 11.12 10.49 5.87
C HIS A 92 9.93 11.35 5.44
N GLU A 93 9.52 11.23 4.18
CA GLU A 93 8.44 12.00 3.54
C GLU A 93 7.16 11.17 3.39
N LEU A 94 7.30 9.83 3.31
CA LEU A 94 6.20 8.92 3.05
C LEU A 94 5.38 8.67 4.31
N LEU A 95 4.08 8.95 4.25
CA LEU A 95 3.13 8.74 5.34
C LEU A 95 2.38 7.42 5.19
N TYR A 96 1.97 7.07 3.97
CA TYR A 96 1.04 5.99 3.68
C TYR A 96 1.58 5.06 2.59
N LEU A 97 1.52 3.77 2.83
CA LEU A 97 1.98 2.73 1.92
C LEU A 97 0.87 1.72 1.67
N ILE A 98 0.56 1.51 0.40
CA ILE A 98 -0.47 0.58 -0.06
C ILE A 98 0.21 -0.64 -0.67
N PHE A 99 -0.13 -1.84 -0.17
CA PHE A 99 0.34 -3.12 -0.71
C PHE A 99 -0.75 -3.84 -1.49
N TYR A 100 -1.49 -3.11 -2.30
CA TYR A 100 -2.47 -3.71 -3.21
C TYR A 100 -2.74 -2.81 -4.39
N PHE A 101 -2.99 -3.39 -5.52
CA PHE A 101 -3.62 -2.81 -6.70
C PHE A 101 -4.08 -3.96 -7.60
N GLN A 102 -3.17 -4.89 -7.90
CA GLN A 102 -3.44 -6.13 -8.62
C GLN A 102 -2.75 -7.28 -7.90
N GLY A 103 -3.24 -8.51 -8.14
CA GLY A 103 -2.69 -9.73 -7.56
C GLY A 103 -3.12 -9.98 -6.11
N GLU A 104 -2.67 -11.10 -5.57
CA GLU A 104 -2.88 -11.48 -4.17
C GLU A 104 -1.57 -11.31 -3.38
N PRO A 105 -1.49 -10.37 -2.44
CA PRO A 105 -0.24 -10.04 -1.74
C PRO A 105 0.44 -11.24 -1.07
N PHE A 106 -0.34 -12.14 -0.48
CA PHE A 106 0.17 -13.32 0.23
C PHE A 106 0.84 -14.37 -0.67
N LEU A 107 0.74 -14.25 -2.00
CA LEU A 107 1.52 -15.08 -2.92
C LEU A 107 2.99 -14.67 -3.00
N ASN A 108 3.35 -13.46 -2.56
CA ASN A 108 4.75 -13.08 -2.44
C ASN A 108 5.28 -13.52 -1.06
N PRO A 109 6.24 -14.44 -1.00
CA PRO A 109 6.76 -14.97 0.27
C PRO A 109 7.43 -13.89 1.14
N SER A 110 7.91 -12.80 0.55
CA SER A 110 8.54 -11.68 1.26
C SER A 110 7.54 -10.60 1.68
N PHE A 111 6.25 -10.75 1.39
CA PHE A 111 5.25 -9.70 1.62
C PHE A 111 5.20 -9.21 3.06
N LEU A 112 5.05 -10.11 4.03
CA LEU A 112 4.95 -9.73 5.45
C LEU A 112 6.28 -9.17 6.01
N GLU A 113 7.42 -9.57 5.44
CA GLU A 113 8.71 -8.96 5.76
C GLU A 113 8.79 -7.51 5.26
N MET A 114 8.26 -7.24 4.06
CA MET A 114 8.15 -5.88 3.52
C MET A 114 7.25 -5.00 4.40
N VAL A 115 6.09 -5.53 4.83
CA VAL A 115 5.19 -4.83 5.78
C VAL A 115 5.93 -4.50 7.06
N LYS A 116 6.58 -5.49 7.67
CA LYS A 116 7.35 -5.31 8.92
C LYS A 116 8.44 -4.25 8.78
N TYR A 117 9.13 -4.24 7.64
CA TYR A 117 10.15 -3.24 7.35
C TYR A 117 9.59 -1.82 7.28
N ALA A 118 8.49 -1.62 6.55
CA ALA A 118 7.82 -0.32 6.43
C ALA A 118 7.23 0.16 7.77
N SER A 119 6.60 -0.75 8.52
CA SER A 119 6.06 -0.48 9.86
C SER A 119 7.17 -0.05 10.83
N GLY A 120 8.35 -0.69 10.77
CA GLY A 120 9.54 -0.28 11.54
C GLY A 120 10.03 1.14 11.23
N LYS A 121 9.76 1.64 10.02
CA LYS A 121 10.02 3.04 9.62
C LYS A 121 8.87 3.99 9.99
N LYS A 122 7.88 3.52 10.75
CA LYS A 122 6.68 4.28 11.15
C LYS A 122 5.88 4.80 9.95
N ILE A 123 5.82 4.04 8.86
CA ILE A 123 4.94 4.31 7.72
C ILE A 123 3.62 3.57 8.01
N TYR A 124 2.48 4.22 7.77
CA TYR A 124 1.19 3.57 7.84
C TYR A 124 1.04 2.61 6.66
N THR A 125 0.72 1.35 6.95
CA THR A 125 0.67 0.28 5.94
C THR A 125 -0.73 -0.29 5.80
N ALA A 126 -1.18 -0.46 4.56
CA ALA A 126 -2.48 -1.06 4.25
C ALA A 126 -2.35 -2.11 3.16
N THR A 127 -3.14 -3.18 3.26
CA THR A 127 -3.27 -4.19 2.21
C THR A 127 -4.70 -4.64 2.04
N SER A 128 -4.98 -5.24 0.86
CA SER A 128 -6.21 -5.96 0.58
C SER A 128 -5.87 -7.39 0.17
N THR A 129 -6.67 -8.35 0.62
CA THR A 129 -6.53 -9.78 0.32
C THR A 129 -7.88 -10.43 0.09
N ASN A 130 -7.90 -11.49 -0.72
CA ASN A 130 -9.05 -12.37 -0.88
C ASN A 130 -9.20 -13.39 0.27
N ALA A 131 -8.32 -13.33 1.25
CA ALA A 131 -8.29 -14.14 2.48
C ALA A 131 -8.00 -15.65 2.30
N HIS A 132 -7.84 -16.18 1.10
CA HIS A 132 -7.57 -17.62 0.90
C HIS A 132 -6.27 -18.10 1.56
N TYR A 133 -5.33 -17.19 1.77
CA TYR A 133 -4.04 -17.48 2.42
C TYR A 133 -3.98 -17.05 3.90
N LEU A 134 -5.10 -16.58 4.48
CA LEU A 134 -5.18 -16.24 5.91
C LEU A 134 -5.41 -17.50 6.75
N THR A 135 -4.43 -18.40 6.76
CA THR A 135 -4.34 -19.48 7.75
C THR A 135 -4.03 -18.91 9.13
N ASP A 136 -4.20 -19.69 10.19
CA ASP A 136 -3.89 -19.25 11.57
C ASP A 136 -2.45 -18.72 11.69
N ASP A 137 -1.48 -19.38 11.03
CA ASP A 137 -0.08 -18.96 11.03
C ASP A 137 0.11 -17.64 10.29
N ASN A 138 -0.46 -17.49 9.08
CA ASN A 138 -0.38 -16.26 8.33
C ASN A 138 -1.14 -15.10 9.00
N ALA A 139 -2.27 -15.37 9.63
CA ALA A 139 -3.01 -14.35 10.39
C ALA A 139 -2.17 -13.83 11.57
N ARG A 140 -1.54 -14.74 12.34
CA ARG A 140 -0.61 -14.35 13.40
C ARG A 140 0.55 -13.51 12.87
N LYS A 141 1.24 -13.97 11.81
CA LYS A 141 2.35 -13.26 11.19
C LYS A 141 1.92 -11.89 10.65
N THR A 142 0.69 -11.76 10.15
CA THR A 142 0.13 -10.49 9.70
C THR A 142 0.03 -9.49 10.85
N VAL A 143 -0.48 -9.92 12.00
CA VAL A 143 -0.53 -9.07 13.20
C VAL A 143 0.90 -8.71 13.68
N GLU A 144 1.79 -9.69 13.73
CA GLU A 144 3.19 -9.51 14.16
C GLU A 144 4.02 -8.64 13.19
N SER A 145 3.59 -8.52 11.92
CA SER A 145 4.24 -7.64 10.95
C SER A 145 4.02 -6.16 11.22
N GLY A 146 3.04 -5.81 12.06
CA GLY A 146 2.66 -4.44 12.35
C GLY A 146 1.88 -3.77 11.21
N LEU A 147 1.14 -4.57 10.42
CA LEU A 147 0.21 -4.06 9.41
C LEU A 147 -0.88 -3.23 10.10
N ASP A 148 -1.06 -1.98 9.63
CA ASP A 148 -2.02 -1.06 10.25
C ASP A 148 -3.46 -1.32 9.78
N ARG A 149 -3.65 -1.72 8.52
CA ARG A 149 -4.99 -1.95 7.96
C ARG A 149 -5.01 -3.15 7.03
N LEU A 150 -5.86 -4.12 7.34
CA LEU A 150 -6.19 -5.26 6.50
C LEU A 150 -7.61 -5.09 5.94
N ILE A 151 -7.75 -5.12 4.63
CA ILE A 151 -9.02 -5.15 3.92
C ILE A 151 -9.23 -6.57 3.43
N ILE A 152 -10.34 -7.18 3.81
CA ILE A 152 -10.73 -8.52 3.35
C ILE A 152 -11.81 -8.35 2.30
N SER A 153 -11.50 -8.74 1.06
CA SER A 153 -12.43 -8.72 -0.07
C SER A 153 -13.00 -10.12 -0.27
N ILE A 154 -14.29 -10.27 0.05
CA ILE A 154 -15.03 -11.53 -0.12
C ILE A 154 -16.07 -11.32 -1.21
N ASP A 155 -15.79 -11.84 -2.39
CA ASP A 155 -16.66 -11.73 -3.55
C ASP A 155 -17.23 -13.11 -3.92
N TRP A 156 -18.57 -13.22 -4.02
CA TRP A 156 -19.27 -14.46 -4.36
C TRP A 156 -19.05 -14.93 -5.81
N LEU A 157 -18.52 -14.07 -6.67
CA LEU A 157 -18.36 -14.32 -8.12
C LEU A 157 -16.98 -14.81 -8.52
N CYS A 158 -16.06 -15.03 -7.58
CA CYS A 158 -14.66 -15.37 -7.83
C CYS A 158 -14.33 -16.85 -7.57
N ASN A 159 -15.17 -17.76 -8.00
CA ASN A 159 -14.90 -19.22 -7.94
C ASN A 159 -13.97 -19.69 -9.07
#